data_abfdca664d92f367e340968401060d96
#
_entry.id   abfdca664d92f367e340968401060d96
#
_cell.length_a   1.000
_cell.length_b   1.000
_cell.length_c   1.000
_cell.angle_alpha   90.00
_cell.angle_beta   90.00
_cell.angle_gamma   90.00
#
_symmetry.space_group_name_H-M   'P 1'
#
loop_
_entity.id
_entity.type
_entity.pdbx_description
1 polymer ?
#
loop_
_entity_poly.entity_id
_entity_poly.type
_entity_poly.pdbx_seq_one_letter_code
_entity_poly.pdbx_strand_id
1 'polypeptide(L)'
;MLKYFISLLVLISFSAQAKEELFIYNWSDYIAEDTIENFENEFGIDVTYDVFDSNEVLEAKLLAGGSGYDIVVPSGSFLENQIKAGVFQKLDKSKLSNIGNLDPDVLAKIEAHDPGGQYSINYMYGTTGIGYNTDKVDENDITSWSILFDPAIASKYEDCGIAMLDAPTEVMEIALKYVGKDPYTEDEKDYEVALAMLQEIRPYIRYFDSSQYIDDLANGEICLTMGWSGDVFLAADEAADGVEAWYSIPSEGTVIWFDMMAIPADAKNVENAHKFINYILRPQVAADITNYVWYSNPNKAANELVDPEIFEDPAIYPDEATLSMLFADTADSPKKAQLSTKYFNKFKSN
;
A
#
# COMPACT_ATOMS: atom_id res chain seq x y z
N MET A 1 80.15 0.08 -24.74
CA MET A 1 79.20 -0.77 -23.98
C MET A 1 78.03 0.08 -23.59
N LEU A 2 76.95 -0.01 -24.34
CA LEU A 2 75.75 0.79 -24.15
C LEU A 2 74.71 -0.06 -23.31
N LYS A 3 74.43 0.31 -22.10
CA LYS A 3 73.44 -0.38 -21.20
C LYS A 3 72.07 0.17 -21.54
N TYR A 4 71.21 -0.66 -22.12
CA TYR A 4 69.76 -0.36 -22.27
C TYR A 4 69.05 -0.63 -20.93
N PHE A 5 68.49 0.41 -20.33
CA PHE A 5 67.54 0.32 -19.19
C PHE A 5 66.13 0.15 -19.82
N ILE A 6 65.54 -1.04 -19.68
CA ILE A 6 64.13 -1.27 -20.02
C ILE A 6 63.32 -0.93 -18.77
N SER A 7 62.66 0.22 -18.80
CA SER A 7 61.65 0.59 -17.78
C SER A 7 60.36 -0.19 -18.05
N LEU A 8 60.04 -1.11 -17.20
CA LEU A 8 58.76 -1.84 -17.22
C LEU A 8 57.69 -0.95 -16.64
N LEU A 9 56.82 -0.36 -17.48
CA LEU A 9 55.66 0.40 -17.08
C LEU A 9 54.55 -0.61 -16.67
N VAL A 10 54.33 -0.77 -15.38
CA VAL A 10 53.17 -1.54 -14.84
C VAL A 10 51.93 -0.65 -15.01
N LEU A 11 51.11 -0.91 -16.01
CA LEU A 11 49.78 -0.34 -16.17
C LEU A 11 48.84 -0.99 -15.10
N ILE A 12 48.63 -0.30 -13.99
CA ILE A 12 47.58 -0.65 -13.06
C ILE A 12 46.25 -0.21 -13.70
N SER A 13 45.57 -1.17 -14.33
CA SER A 13 44.18 -0.96 -14.80
C SER A 13 43.28 -0.85 -13.54
N PHE A 14 42.89 0.35 -13.16
CA PHE A 14 41.75 0.56 -12.31
C PHE A 14 40.49 0.18 -13.14
N SER A 15 40.00 -1.03 -12.94
CA SER A 15 38.64 -1.34 -13.36
C SER A 15 37.74 -0.51 -12.48
N ALA A 16 37.18 0.58 -13.03
CA ALA A 16 35.99 1.20 -12.42
C ALA A 16 34.90 0.11 -12.43
N GLN A 17 34.64 -0.50 -11.30
CA GLN A 17 33.52 -1.40 -11.13
C GLN A 17 32.28 -0.53 -11.28
N ALA A 18 31.43 -0.82 -12.26
CA ALA A 18 30.12 -0.17 -12.33
C ALA A 18 29.43 -0.42 -10.98
N LYS A 19 28.89 0.64 -10.40
CA LYS A 19 28.14 0.53 -9.14
C LYS A 19 26.95 -0.39 -9.38
N GLU A 20 26.66 -1.27 -8.45
CA GLU A 20 25.47 -2.11 -8.55
C GLU A 20 24.23 -1.23 -8.40
N GLU A 21 23.15 -1.54 -9.11
CA GLU A 21 21.93 -0.75 -9.14
C GLU A 21 20.73 -1.59 -8.67
N LEU A 22 19.68 -0.92 -8.18
CA LEU A 22 18.40 -1.53 -7.83
C LEU A 22 17.27 -0.53 -8.14
N PHE A 23 16.25 -0.99 -8.84
CA PHE A 23 15.09 -0.18 -9.22
C PHE A 23 13.85 -0.69 -8.49
N ILE A 24 13.25 0.15 -7.66
CA ILE A 24 12.08 -0.16 -6.83
C ILE A 24 10.91 0.70 -7.26
N TYR A 25 9.72 0.10 -7.35
CA TYR A 25 8.46 0.80 -7.57
C TYR A 25 7.49 0.42 -6.47
N ASN A 26 7.26 1.35 -5.55
CA ASN A 26 6.44 1.15 -4.36
C ASN A 26 5.33 2.20 -4.30
N TRP A 27 4.49 2.12 -3.31
CA TRP A 27 3.48 3.14 -3.01
C TRP A 27 4.16 4.44 -2.55
N SER A 28 3.47 5.58 -2.74
CA SER A 28 3.87 6.84 -2.12
C SER A 28 3.82 6.72 -0.59
N ASP A 29 4.67 7.47 0.10
CA ASP A 29 4.70 7.60 1.56
C ASP A 29 4.70 6.25 2.33
N TYR A 30 5.41 5.25 1.81
CA TYR A 30 5.31 3.86 2.25
C TYR A 30 6.64 3.22 2.63
N ILE A 31 7.61 4.03 3.05
CA ILE A 31 8.93 3.61 3.56
C ILE A 31 9.52 4.71 4.44
N ALA A 32 10.29 4.36 5.49
CA ALA A 32 10.96 5.36 6.32
C ALA A 32 12.07 6.09 5.55
N GLU A 33 12.24 7.38 5.82
CA GLU A 33 13.10 8.29 5.05
C GLU A 33 14.55 7.80 4.89
N ASP A 34 15.11 7.18 5.93
CA ASP A 34 16.51 6.75 5.97
C ASP A 34 16.74 5.30 5.49
N THR A 35 15.67 4.53 5.23
CA THR A 35 15.75 3.11 4.87
C THR A 35 16.58 2.87 3.61
N ILE A 36 16.36 3.68 2.57
CA ILE A 36 17.08 3.56 1.29
C ILE A 36 18.55 3.94 1.48
N GLU A 37 18.84 5.07 2.13
CA GLU A 37 20.21 5.51 2.38
C GLU A 37 20.98 4.50 3.22
N ASN A 38 20.35 3.91 4.25
CA ASN A 38 20.96 2.89 5.10
C ASN A 38 21.29 1.62 4.29
N PHE A 39 20.38 1.18 3.38
CA PHE A 39 20.63 0.06 2.49
C PHE A 39 21.79 0.35 1.53
N GLU A 40 21.79 1.50 0.87
CA GLU A 40 22.86 1.92 -0.05
C GLU A 40 24.23 1.95 0.63
N ASN A 41 24.28 2.51 1.85
CA ASN A 41 25.51 2.61 2.63
C ASN A 41 26.05 1.24 3.06
N GLU A 42 25.17 0.28 3.40
CA GLU A 42 25.58 -1.06 3.81
C GLU A 42 26.04 -1.93 2.66
N PHE A 43 25.32 -1.89 1.52
CA PHE A 43 25.53 -2.83 0.43
C PHE A 43 26.32 -2.24 -0.75
N GLY A 44 26.48 -0.92 -0.82
CA GLY A 44 27.17 -0.25 -1.93
C GLY A 44 26.37 -0.32 -3.24
N ILE A 45 25.05 -0.42 -3.16
CA ILE A 45 24.10 -0.51 -4.27
C ILE A 45 23.38 0.82 -4.40
N ASP A 46 23.35 1.42 -5.61
CA ASP A 46 22.54 2.62 -5.87
C ASP A 46 21.07 2.23 -6.09
N VAL A 47 20.16 2.88 -5.36
CA VAL A 47 18.72 2.62 -5.46
C VAL A 47 18.02 3.75 -6.20
N THR A 48 17.25 3.40 -7.22
CA THR A 48 16.23 4.29 -7.79
C THR A 48 14.90 3.85 -7.23
N TYR A 49 14.26 4.75 -6.49
CA TYR A 49 12.98 4.51 -5.83
C TYR A 49 11.91 5.41 -6.44
N ASP A 50 11.02 4.82 -7.22
CA ASP A 50 9.88 5.48 -7.83
C ASP A 50 8.60 5.07 -7.13
N VAL A 51 7.56 5.91 -7.19
CA VAL A 51 6.30 5.68 -6.50
C VAL A 51 5.10 5.63 -7.44
N PHE A 52 4.05 4.96 -6.99
CA PHE A 52 2.72 4.93 -7.62
C PHE A 52 1.63 5.07 -6.54
N ASP A 53 0.41 5.35 -6.99
CA ASP A 53 -0.74 5.66 -6.14
C ASP A 53 -1.95 4.73 -6.35
N SER A 54 -1.86 3.77 -7.28
CA SER A 54 -2.92 2.77 -7.50
C SER A 54 -2.40 1.46 -8.08
N ASN A 55 -3.03 0.35 -7.68
CA ASN A 55 -2.74 -0.98 -8.23
C ASN A 55 -2.95 -1.05 -9.75
N GLU A 56 -3.94 -0.32 -10.27
CA GLU A 56 -4.26 -0.27 -11.70
C GLU A 56 -3.11 0.34 -12.52
N VAL A 57 -2.45 1.37 -11.99
CA VAL A 57 -1.27 1.98 -12.62
C VAL A 57 -0.11 1.00 -12.65
N LEU A 58 0.16 0.32 -11.52
CA LEU A 58 1.19 -0.71 -11.45
C LEU A 58 0.89 -1.88 -12.40
N GLU A 59 -0.36 -2.40 -12.40
CA GLU A 59 -0.77 -3.51 -13.26
C GLU A 59 -0.61 -3.18 -14.74
N ALA A 60 -1.07 -2.00 -15.16
CA ALA A 60 -0.91 -1.55 -16.55
C ALA A 60 0.56 -1.54 -16.98
N LYS A 61 1.46 -1.09 -16.10
CA LYS A 61 2.91 -1.06 -16.35
C LYS A 61 3.50 -2.46 -16.45
N LEU A 62 3.14 -3.37 -15.56
CA LEU A 62 3.63 -4.76 -15.55
C LEU A 62 3.15 -5.55 -16.77
N LEU A 63 1.86 -5.42 -17.12
CA LEU A 63 1.26 -6.12 -18.26
C LEU A 63 1.77 -5.59 -19.61
N ALA A 64 2.20 -4.33 -19.68
CA ALA A 64 2.84 -3.80 -20.89
C ALA A 64 4.22 -4.44 -21.15
N GLY A 65 4.85 -5.04 -20.13
CA GLY A 65 6.19 -5.62 -20.19
C GLY A 65 7.30 -4.57 -20.24
N GLY A 66 8.51 -4.97 -19.85
CA GLY A 66 9.64 -4.03 -19.78
C GLY A 66 9.43 -3.01 -18.67
N SER A 67 8.99 -3.45 -17.49
CA SER A 67 8.64 -2.59 -16.35
C SER A 67 9.77 -1.61 -15.98
N GLY A 68 11.01 -2.09 -16.10
CA GLY A 68 12.22 -1.35 -15.73
C GLY A 68 12.57 -1.46 -14.25
N TYR A 69 11.76 -2.20 -13.47
CA TYR A 69 11.96 -2.36 -12.04
C TYR A 69 12.43 -3.76 -11.66
N ASP A 70 13.10 -3.85 -10.51
CA ASP A 70 13.58 -5.10 -9.92
C ASP A 70 12.72 -5.55 -8.75
N ILE A 71 12.05 -4.60 -8.09
CA ILE A 71 11.05 -4.85 -7.05
C ILE A 71 9.82 -3.99 -7.31
N VAL A 72 8.65 -4.59 -7.13
CA VAL A 72 7.35 -3.91 -7.13
C VAL A 72 6.51 -4.40 -5.98
N VAL A 73 5.51 -3.60 -5.55
CA VAL A 73 4.73 -3.88 -4.34
C VAL A 73 3.22 -3.81 -4.63
N PRO A 74 2.66 -4.78 -5.39
CA PRO A 74 1.21 -4.87 -5.59
C PRO A 74 0.49 -5.34 -4.32
N SER A 75 -0.80 -4.99 -4.19
CA SER A 75 -1.68 -5.65 -3.22
C SER A 75 -1.95 -7.10 -3.60
N GLY A 76 -2.24 -7.95 -2.61
CA GLY A 76 -2.36 -9.40 -2.78
C GLY A 76 -3.41 -9.82 -3.81
N SER A 77 -4.53 -9.12 -3.90
CA SER A 77 -5.59 -9.33 -4.88
C SER A 77 -5.12 -9.16 -6.33
N PHE A 78 -4.32 -8.14 -6.59
CA PHE A 78 -3.70 -7.90 -7.90
C PHE A 78 -2.57 -8.89 -8.17
N LEU A 79 -1.72 -9.14 -7.17
CA LEU A 79 -0.62 -10.10 -7.27
C LEU A 79 -1.06 -11.47 -7.79
N GLU A 80 -2.19 -11.99 -7.29
CA GLU A 80 -2.71 -13.30 -7.69
C GLU A 80 -2.95 -13.38 -9.20
N ASN A 81 -3.57 -12.38 -9.81
CA ASN A 81 -3.81 -12.32 -11.25
C ASN A 81 -2.52 -12.08 -12.04
N GLN A 82 -1.62 -11.27 -11.52
CA GLN A 82 -0.32 -10.97 -12.10
C GLN A 82 0.59 -12.20 -12.10
N ILE A 83 0.56 -13.05 -11.05
CA ILE A 83 1.25 -14.35 -11.03
C ILE A 83 0.71 -15.26 -12.15
N LYS A 84 -0.63 -15.34 -12.31
CA LYS A 84 -1.26 -16.13 -13.38
C LYS A 84 -0.88 -15.61 -14.77
N ALA A 85 -0.69 -14.31 -14.92
CA ALA A 85 -0.21 -13.68 -16.15
C ALA A 85 1.29 -13.87 -16.41
N GLY A 86 2.04 -14.40 -15.44
CA GLY A 86 3.47 -14.70 -15.58
C GLY A 86 4.37 -13.47 -15.53
N VAL A 87 3.94 -12.39 -14.92
CA VAL A 87 4.72 -11.15 -14.81
C VAL A 87 5.75 -11.17 -13.68
N PHE A 88 5.72 -12.19 -12.81
CA PHE A 88 6.67 -12.35 -11.72
C PHE A 88 7.54 -13.60 -11.87
N GLN A 89 8.74 -13.55 -11.35
CA GLN A 89 9.60 -14.71 -11.15
C GLN A 89 9.52 -15.22 -9.71
N LYS A 90 9.84 -16.52 -9.53
CA LYS A 90 9.88 -17.09 -8.18
C LYS A 90 11.04 -16.56 -7.37
N LEU A 91 10.77 -16.31 -6.10
CA LEU A 91 11.81 -15.95 -5.14
C LEU A 91 12.76 -17.13 -4.85
N ASP A 92 14.05 -16.85 -4.77
CA ASP A 92 15.03 -17.77 -4.21
C ASP A 92 15.07 -17.62 -2.69
N LYS A 93 14.25 -18.39 -2.00
CA LYS A 93 14.15 -18.35 -0.54
C LYS A 93 15.47 -18.66 0.18
N SER A 94 16.44 -19.30 -0.46
CA SER A 94 17.75 -19.56 0.12
C SER A 94 18.56 -18.28 0.36
N LYS A 95 18.20 -17.18 -0.31
CA LYS A 95 18.77 -15.84 -0.18
C LYS A 95 18.08 -14.99 0.89
N LEU A 96 16.95 -15.45 1.40
CA LEU A 96 16.11 -14.73 2.37
C LEU A 96 16.29 -15.32 3.77
N SER A 97 17.47 -15.13 4.36
CA SER A 97 17.78 -15.67 5.70
C SER A 97 16.87 -15.17 6.81
N ASN A 98 16.23 -14.01 6.63
CA ASN A 98 15.32 -13.38 7.57
C ASN A 98 13.85 -13.78 7.39
N ILE A 99 13.52 -14.63 6.39
CA ILE A 99 12.15 -15.04 6.10
C ILE A 99 11.46 -15.71 7.31
N GLY A 100 12.23 -16.34 8.19
CA GLY A 100 11.72 -16.97 9.41
C GLY A 100 11.18 -15.98 10.47
N ASN A 101 11.38 -14.68 10.29
CA ASN A 101 10.85 -13.64 11.16
C ASN A 101 9.36 -13.33 10.90
N LEU A 102 8.83 -13.78 9.75
CA LEU A 102 7.43 -13.53 9.38
C LEU A 102 6.46 -14.27 10.30
N ASP A 103 5.34 -13.62 10.63
CA ASP A 103 4.29 -14.19 11.47
C ASP A 103 3.49 -15.26 10.71
N PRO A 104 3.44 -16.51 11.21
CA PRO A 104 2.66 -17.57 10.59
C PRO A 104 1.17 -17.26 10.47
N ASP A 105 0.60 -16.47 11.39
CA ASP A 105 -0.82 -16.13 11.38
C ASP A 105 -1.14 -15.12 10.26
N VAL A 106 -0.22 -14.18 9.99
CA VAL A 106 -0.32 -13.28 8.82
C VAL A 106 -0.12 -14.07 7.54
N LEU A 107 0.89 -14.96 7.48
CA LEU A 107 1.14 -15.80 6.30
C LEU A 107 -0.07 -16.67 5.93
N ALA A 108 -0.81 -17.17 6.93
CA ALA A 108 -2.03 -17.94 6.68
C ALA A 108 -3.14 -17.12 6.01
N LYS A 109 -3.21 -15.80 6.26
CA LYS A 109 -4.20 -14.91 5.65
C LYS A 109 -3.92 -14.65 4.17
N ILE A 110 -2.64 -14.58 3.79
CA ILE A 110 -2.21 -14.30 2.42
C ILE A 110 -1.99 -15.55 1.56
N GLU A 111 -2.16 -16.75 2.12
CA GLU A 111 -1.94 -18.02 1.42
C GLU A 111 -2.78 -18.15 0.12
N ALA A 112 -3.94 -17.50 0.05
CA ALA A 112 -4.77 -17.50 -1.14
C ALA A 112 -4.13 -16.72 -2.31
N HIS A 113 -3.40 -15.65 -2.02
CA HIS A 113 -2.80 -14.78 -3.04
C HIS A 113 -1.52 -15.37 -3.66
N ASP A 114 -0.68 -16.02 -2.83
CA ASP A 114 0.56 -16.65 -3.28
C ASP A 114 0.82 -17.94 -2.48
N PRO A 115 0.20 -19.07 -2.88
CA PRO A 115 0.31 -20.31 -2.15
C PRO A 115 1.75 -20.74 -1.88
N GLY A 116 2.09 -20.81 -0.60
CA GLY A 116 3.44 -21.11 -0.12
C GLY A 116 4.43 -19.95 -0.31
N GLY A 117 3.98 -18.73 -0.59
CA GLY A 117 4.83 -17.54 -0.74
C GLY A 117 5.94 -17.72 -1.76
N GLN A 118 5.61 -18.19 -2.97
CA GLN A 118 6.63 -18.56 -3.97
C GLN A 118 7.14 -17.36 -4.77
N TYR A 119 6.32 -16.32 -4.93
CA TYR A 119 6.59 -15.18 -5.79
C TYR A 119 6.79 -13.88 -5.02
N SER A 120 6.32 -13.84 -3.78
CA SER A 120 6.26 -12.60 -3.00
C SER A 120 6.56 -12.79 -1.52
N ILE A 121 6.81 -11.67 -0.87
CA ILE A 121 6.87 -11.53 0.59
C ILE A 121 5.88 -10.45 0.99
N ASN A 122 5.03 -10.71 1.98
CA ASN A 122 4.21 -9.64 2.53
C ASN A 122 5.12 -8.52 3.10
N TYR A 123 4.85 -7.30 2.67
CA TYR A 123 5.58 -6.11 3.09
C TYR A 123 4.89 -5.46 4.28
N MET A 124 3.66 -5.01 4.05
CA MET A 124 2.79 -4.40 5.05
C MET A 124 1.35 -4.82 4.82
N TYR A 125 0.47 -4.50 5.78
CA TYR A 125 -0.97 -4.66 5.64
C TYR A 125 -1.70 -3.58 6.41
N GLY A 126 -2.92 -3.29 6.00
CA GLY A 126 -3.74 -2.26 6.60
C GLY A 126 -5.21 -2.39 6.23
N THR A 127 -5.96 -1.38 6.58
CA THR A 127 -7.40 -1.29 6.31
C THR A 127 -7.72 0.04 5.63
N THR A 128 -8.85 0.10 4.93
CA THR A 128 -9.41 1.32 4.39
C THR A 128 -10.55 1.79 5.28
N GLY A 129 -10.54 3.05 5.66
CA GLY A 129 -11.52 3.56 6.59
C GLY A 129 -11.78 5.06 6.46
N ILE A 130 -12.18 5.66 7.55
CA ILE A 130 -12.54 7.06 7.63
C ILE A 130 -11.41 7.83 8.29
N GLY A 131 -10.75 8.72 7.52
CA GLY A 131 -9.85 9.73 8.04
C GLY A 131 -10.61 11.01 8.31
N TYR A 132 -10.42 11.61 9.48
CA TYR A 132 -11.20 12.79 9.87
C TYR A 132 -10.43 13.74 10.77
N ASN A 133 -10.77 15.02 10.68
CA ASN A 133 -10.30 16.05 11.60
C ASN A 133 -11.18 16.06 12.85
N THR A 134 -10.61 15.82 14.03
CA THR A 134 -11.35 15.63 15.30
C THR A 134 -12.04 16.89 15.78
N ASP A 135 -11.55 18.08 15.40
CA ASP A 135 -12.16 19.36 15.78
C ASP A 135 -13.35 19.75 14.88
N LYS A 136 -13.40 19.21 13.66
CA LYS A 136 -14.40 19.60 12.64
C LYS A 136 -15.49 18.56 12.43
N VAL A 137 -15.23 17.32 12.79
CA VAL A 137 -16.14 16.17 12.56
C VAL A 137 -16.72 15.68 13.87
N ASP A 138 -18.04 15.47 13.90
CA ASP A 138 -18.75 14.93 15.09
C ASP A 138 -18.34 13.46 15.31
N GLU A 139 -17.84 13.14 16.51
CA GLU A 139 -17.44 11.79 16.89
C GLU A 139 -18.56 10.74 16.77
N ASN A 140 -19.82 11.17 16.82
CA ASN A 140 -20.96 10.27 16.64
C ASN A 140 -21.18 9.87 15.17
N ASP A 141 -20.68 10.63 14.22
CA ASP A 141 -20.84 10.37 12.78
C ASP A 141 -19.73 9.43 12.25
N ILE A 142 -18.56 9.32 12.92
CA ILE A 142 -17.37 8.57 12.44
C ILE A 142 -17.46 7.04 12.55
N THR A 143 -18.46 6.51 13.22
CA THR A 143 -18.58 5.08 13.52
C THR A 143 -19.21 4.27 12.37
N SER A 144 -19.63 4.93 11.30
CA SER A 144 -20.36 4.34 10.18
C SER A 144 -19.93 4.98 8.86
N TRP A 145 -19.90 4.19 7.80
CA TRP A 145 -19.74 4.69 6.43
C TRP A 145 -20.82 5.70 6.01
N SER A 146 -21.91 5.82 6.79
CA SER A 146 -22.94 6.82 6.54
C SER A 146 -22.41 8.25 6.52
N ILE A 147 -21.30 8.53 7.21
CA ILE A 147 -20.66 9.85 7.19
C ILE A 147 -20.25 10.28 5.78
N LEU A 148 -19.84 9.32 4.94
CA LEU A 148 -19.47 9.54 3.54
C LEU A 148 -20.63 9.23 2.57
N PHE A 149 -21.50 8.25 2.90
CA PHE A 149 -22.46 7.68 1.94
C PHE A 149 -23.92 8.08 2.17
N ASP A 150 -24.25 8.77 3.29
CA ASP A 150 -25.56 9.38 3.49
C ASP A 150 -25.49 10.88 3.14
N PRO A 151 -26.21 11.36 2.09
CA PRO A 151 -26.17 12.77 1.70
C PRO A 151 -26.63 13.74 2.79
N ALA A 152 -27.49 13.29 3.72
CA ALA A 152 -27.90 14.11 4.86
C ALA A 152 -26.79 14.34 5.89
N ILE A 153 -25.79 13.44 5.95
CA ILE A 153 -24.64 13.54 6.83
C ILE A 153 -23.47 14.17 6.07
N ALA A 154 -23.11 13.65 4.89
CA ALA A 154 -21.99 14.13 4.08
C ALA A 154 -22.09 15.64 3.76
N SER A 155 -23.32 16.14 3.51
CA SER A 155 -23.54 17.57 3.27
C SER A 155 -23.13 18.50 4.41
N LYS A 156 -23.01 18.00 5.64
CA LYS A 156 -22.53 18.81 6.80
C LYS A 156 -21.05 19.17 6.66
N TYR A 157 -20.30 18.35 5.91
CA TYR A 157 -18.85 18.42 5.78
C TYR A 157 -18.37 18.96 4.43
N GLU A 158 -19.31 19.37 3.53
CA GLU A 158 -18.99 19.91 2.21
C GLU A 158 -18.04 21.12 2.30
N ASP A 159 -18.33 22.07 3.18
CA ASP A 159 -17.55 23.29 3.31
C ASP A 159 -16.11 23.04 3.78
N CYS A 160 -15.90 22.12 4.74
CA CYS A 160 -14.56 21.79 5.21
C CYS A 160 -13.83 20.81 4.28
N GLY A 161 -14.54 20.11 3.41
CA GLY A 161 -13.99 19.29 2.33
C GLY A 161 -13.94 17.80 2.63
N ILE A 162 -14.40 17.04 1.63
CA ILE A 162 -14.39 15.58 1.63
C ILE A 162 -13.55 15.10 0.46
N ALA A 163 -12.58 14.24 0.71
CA ALA A 163 -11.80 13.53 -0.31
C ALA A 163 -12.20 12.04 -0.38
N MET A 164 -11.98 11.45 -1.53
CA MET A 164 -12.17 10.01 -1.75
C MET A 164 -10.96 9.45 -2.48
N LEU A 165 -10.61 8.20 -2.19
CA LEU A 165 -9.58 7.47 -2.92
C LEU A 165 -9.92 7.37 -4.41
N ASP A 166 -8.92 7.45 -5.27
CA ASP A 166 -9.01 7.12 -6.69
C ASP A 166 -8.68 5.63 -6.93
N ALA A 167 -9.41 4.75 -6.24
CA ALA A 167 -9.23 3.31 -6.21
C ALA A 167 -10.55 2.59 -6.59
N PRO A 168 -10.78 2.32 -7.89
CA PRO A 168 -12.07 1.83 -8.40
C PRO A 168 -12.59 0.57 -7.74
N THR A 169 -11.74 -0.43 -7.58
CA THR A 169 -12.14 -1.73 -7.00
C THR A 169 -12.56 -1.55 -5.55
N GLU A 170 -11.73 -0.92 -4.76
CA GLU A 170 -11.88 -0.77 -3.33
C GLU A 170 -13.08 0.11 -2.94
N VAL A 171 -13.22 1.27 -3.59
CA VAL A 171 -14.37 2.16 -3.35
C VAL A 171 -15.69 1.47 -3.71
N MET A 172 -15.72 0.69 -4.80
CA MET A 172 -16.94 -0.02 -5.19
C MET A 172 -17.26 -1.19 -4.25
N GLU A 173 -16.27 -1.93 -3.75
CA GLU A 173 -16.47 -2.99 -2.76
C GLU A 173 -17.07 -2.46 -1.46
N ILE A 174 -16.54 -1.36 -0.95
CA ILE A 174 -17.04 -0.70 0.26
C ILE A 174 -18.45 -0.17 0.03
N ALA A 175 -18.70 0.47 -1.11
CA ALA A 175 -20.03 0.97 -1.46
C ALA A 175 -21.08 -0.15 -1.60
N LEU A 176 -20.71 -1.28 -2.24
CA LEU A 176 -21.55 -2.48 -2.31
C LEU A 176 -21.87 -3.02 -0.93
N LYS A 177 -20.87 -3.17 -0.08
CA LYS A 177 -21.04 -3.62 1.32
C LYS A 177 -22.00 -2.70 2.09
N TYR A 178 -21.82 -1.39 1.97
CA TYR A 178 -22.67 -0.40 2.65
C TYR A 178 -24.13 -0.50 2.24
N VAL A 179 -24.42 -0.70 0.94
CA VAL A 179 -25.82 -0.88 0.47
C VAL A 179 -26.34 -2.31 0.68
N GLY A 180 -25.65 -3.14 1.47
CA GLY A 180 -26.06 -4.49 1.84
C GLY A 180 -25.92 -5.52 0.71
N LYS A 181 -25.01 -5.29 -0.21
CA LYS A 181 -24.65 -6.21 -1.29
C LYS A 181 -23.37 -6.96 -0.98
N ASP A 182 -23.15 -8.07 -1.68
CA ASP A 182 -21.89 -8.79 -1.64
C ASP A 182 -20.79 -7.93 -2.30
N PRO A 183 -19.69 -7.56 -1.61
CA PRO A 183 -18.59 -6.82 -2.20
C PRO A 183 -17.92 -7.54 -3.37
N TYR A 184 -18.09 -8.86 -3.45
CA TYR A 184 -17.51 -9.70 -4.51
C TYR A 184 -18.49 -10.00 -5.65
N THR A 185 -19.66 -9.35 -5.67
CA THR A 185 -20.70 -9.61 -6.68
C THR A 185 -20.21 -9.31 -8.10
N GLU A 186 -20.69 -10.10 -9.05
CA GLU A 186 -20.58 -9.83 -10.48
C GLU A 186 -21.95 -9.48 -11.13
N ASP A 187 -22.97 -9.23 -10.30
CA ASP A 187 -24.27 -8.78 -10.80
C ASP A 187 -24.25 -7.26 -11.03
N GLU A 188 -24.36 -6.84 -12.27
CA GLU A 188 -24.36 -5.43 -12.66
C GLU A 188 -25.45 -4.62 -11.96
N LYS A 189 -26.59 -5.25 -11.58
CA LYS A 189 -27.67 -4.57 -10.85
C LYS A 189 -27.25 -4.14 -9.45
N ASP A 190 -26.36 -4.90 -8.80
CA ASP A 190 -25.84 -4.51 -7.49
C ASP A 190 -24.98 -3.26 -7.61
N TYR A 191 -24.16 -3.16 -8.67
CA TYR A 191 -23.40 -1.95 -8.99
C TYR A 191 -24.29 -0.75 -9.33
N GLU A 192 -25.46 -0.97 -9.99
CA GLU A 192 -26.44 0.09 -10.22
C GLU A 192 -27.00 0.65 -8.91
N VAL A 193 -27.26 -0.21 -7.91
CA VAL A 193 -27.71 0.21 -6.58
C VAL A 193 -26.63 1.02 -5.86
N ALA A 194 -25.38 0.55 -5.86
CA ALA A 194 -24.26 1.27 -5.25
C ALA A 194 -24.01 2.63 -5.94
N LEU A 195 -24.05 2.67 -7.27
CA LEU A 195 -23.90 3.91 -8.04
C LEU A 195 -25.00 4.92 -7.70
N ALA A 196 -26.25 4.49 -7.57
CA ALA A 196 -27.35 5.41 -7.23
C ALA A 196 -27.10 6.14 -5.91
N MET A 197 -26.61 5.43 -4.88
CA MET A 197 -26.20 6.02 -3.60
C MET A 197 -24.99 6.95 -3.81
N LEU A 198 -23.94 6.50 -4.50
CA LEU A 198 -22.73 7.29 -4.75
C LEU A 198 -23.03 8.59 -5.52
N GLN A 199 -23.97 8.58 -6.44
CA GLN A 199 -24.38 9.78 -7.18
C GLN A 199 -25.08 10.83 -6.29
N GLU A 200 -25.75 10.41 -5.23
CA GLU A 200 -26.37 11.34 -4.26
C GLU A 200 -25.32 12.07 -3.42
N ILE A 201 -24.17 11.46 -3.14
CA ILE A 201 -23.10 12.08 -2.35
C ILE A 201 -22.04 12.78 -3.21
N ARG A 202 -22.03 12.52 -4.53
CA ARG A 202 -21.02 13.09 -5.45
C ARG A 202 -20.87 14.61 -5.36
N PRO A 203 -21.95 15.41 -5.20
CA PRO A 203 -21.83 16.87 -5.09
C PRO A 203 -21.00 17.35 -3.92
N TYR A 204 -20.87 16.56 -2.86
CA TYR A 204 -20.14 16.90 -1.63
C TYR A 204 -18.67 16.50 -1.68
N ILE A 205 -18.26 15.67 -2.66
CA ILE A 205 -16.87 15.23 -2.81
C ILE A 205 -16.07 16.29 -3.54
N ARG A 206 -15.05 16.81 -2.87
CA ARG A 206 -14.16 17.85 -3.40
C ARG A 206 -13.27 17.33 -4.52
N TYR A 207 -12.64 16.17 -4.29
CA TYR A 207 -11.79 15.50 -5.28
C TYR A 207 -11.64 14.01 -5.02
N PHE A 208 -11.03 13.32 -6.00
CA PHE A 208 -10.61 11.91 -5.94
C PHE A 208 -9.11 11.87 -6.17
N ASP A 209 -8.36 11.44 -5.16
CA ASP A 209 -6.90 11.30 -5.22
C ASP A 209 -6.44 10.35 -4.12
N SER A 210 -5.44 9.50 -4.40
CA SER A 210 -4.97 8.48 -3.47
C SER A 210 -3.65 8.83 -2.77
N SER A 211 -3.19 10.08 -2.87
CA SER A 211 -1.99 10.58 -2.20
C SER A 211 -2.21 11.96 -1.58
N GLN A 212 -2.77 12.93 -2.33
CA GLN A 212 -2.92 14.32 -1.88
C GLN A 212 -3.72 14.47 -0.58
N TYR A 213 -4.63 13.54 -0.28
CA TYR A 213 -5.47 13.63 0.92
C TYR A 213 -4.66 13.58 2.22
N ILE A 214 -3.44 13.01 2.22
CA ILE A 214 -2.55 12.91 3.38
C ILE A 214 -2.16 14.33 3.80
N ASP A 215 -1.53 15.07 2.89
CA ASP A 215 -1.12 16.46 3.13
C ASP A 215 -2.31 17.38 3.44
N ASP A 216 -3.43 17.23 2.70
CA ASP A 216 -4.61 18.06 2.88
C ASP A 216 -5.29 17.82 4.23
N LEU A 217 -5.30 16.58 4.72
CA LEU A 217 -5.81 16.25 6.06
C LEU A 217 -4.87 16.80 7.15
N ALA A 218 -3.55 16.61 7.01
CA ALA A 218 -2.53 17.09 7.92
C ALA A 218 -2.54 18.62 8.05
N ASN A 219 -2.79 19.34 6.95
CA ASN A 219 -2.86 20.79 6.92
C ASN A 219 -4.27 21.35 7.23
N GLY A 220 -5.29 20.51 7.43
CA GLY A 220 -6.66 20.91 7.69
C GLY A 220 -7.40 21.52 6.49
N GLU A 221 -6.91 21.31 5.27
CA GLU A 221 -7.52 21.71 4.00
C GLU A 221 -8.76 20.86 3.67
N ILE A 222 -8.80 19.61 4.15
CA ILE A 222 -9.99 18.76 4.21
C ILE A 222 -10.26 18.36 5.66
N CYS A 223 -11.48 17.92 5.95
CA CYS A 223 -11.83 17.42 7.26
C CYS A 223 -12.28 15.96 7.27
N LEU A 224 -12.50 15.38 6.11
CA LEU A 224 -13.02 14.04 5.99
C LEU A 224 -12.49 13.35 4.73
N THR A 225 -12.12 12.08 4.85
CA THR A 225 -11.70 11.29 3.71
C THR A 225 -12.04 9.81 3.87
N MET A 226 -12.25 9.10 2.76
CA MET A 226 -11.97 7.68 2.68
C MET A 226 -10.46 7.54 2.47
N GLY A 227 -9.76 6.88 3.37
CA GLY A 227 -8.30 6.79 3.33
C GLY A 227 -7.77 5.46 3.86
N TRP A 228 -6.51 5.20 3.59
CA TRP A 228 -5.79 4.04 4.13
C TRP A 228 -5.30 4.33 5.55
N SER A 229 -5.32 3.30 6.40
CA SER A 229 -5.09 3.47 7.84
C SER A 229 -3.78 4.18 8.17
N GLY A 230 -2.64 3.70 7.67
CA GLY A 230 -1.34 4.30 7.95
C GLY A 230 -1.20 5.72 7.41
N ASP A 231 -1.72 5.99 6.21
CA ASP A 231 -1.68 7.34 5.63
C ASP A 231 -2.43 8.36 6.49
N VAL A 232 -3.58 7.96 7.05
CA VAL A 232 -4.34 8.84 7.96
C VAL A 232 -3.59 9.03 9.28
N PHE A 233 -2.94 7.99 9.81
CA PHE A 233 -2.10 8.12 11.01
C PHE A 233 -0.85 8.95 10.73
N LEU A 234 -0.23 8.80 9.55
CA LEU A 234 0.88 9.66 9.12
C LEU A 234 0.44 11.13 9.02
N ALA A 235 -0.74 11.39 8.44
CA ALA A 235 -1.32 12.73 8.41
C ALA A 235 -1.58 13.27 9.82
N ALA A 236 -1.91 12.42 10.79
CA ALA A 236 -2.10 12.82 12.18
C ALA A 236 -0.76 13.14 12.88
N ASP A 237 0.30 12.37 12.62
CA ASP A 237 1.65 12.61 13.17
C ASP A 237 2.27 13.88 12.58
N GLU A 238 2.05 14.15 11.29
CA GLU A 238 2.56 15.35 10.58
C GLU A 238 1.62 16.56 10.67
N ALA A 239 0.56 16.49 11.48
CA ALA A 239 -0.47 17.52 11.52
C ALA A 239 0.08 18.91 11.88
N ALA A 240 -0.37 19.94 11.16
CA ALA A 240 -0.03 21.32 11.41
C ALA A 240 -0.53 21.78 12.79
N ASP A 241 0.12 22.79 13.37
CA ASP A 241 -0.27 23.37 14.65
C ASP A 241 -1.78 23.69 14.71
N GLY A 242 -2.50 23.04 15.62
CA GLY A 242 -3.94 23.22 15.82
C GLY A 242 -4.81 22.39 14.87
N VAL A 243 -4.25 21.41 14.18
CA VAL A 243 -4.98 20.36 13.44
C VAL A 243 -4.81 19.05 14.19
N GLU A 244 -5.92 18.34 14.42
CA GLU A 244 -5.92 16.99 14.97
C GLU A 244 -6.67 16.07 14.00
N ALA A 245 -6.02 15.05 13.52
CA ALA A 245 -6.61 14.05 12.64
C ALA A 245 -6.61 12.66 13.31
N TRP A 246 -7.55 11.82 12.92
CA TRP A 246 -7.63 10.44 13.39
C TRP A 246 -8.29 9.51 12.38
N TYR A 247 -8.14 8.20 12.62
CA TYR A 247 -8.68 7.14 11.77
C TYR A 247 -9.77 6.36 12.48
N SER A 248 -10.79 5.91 11.75
CA SER A 248 -11.85 5.05 12.27
C SER A 248 -12.20 3.92 11.30
N ILE A 249 -12.36 2.71 11.87
CA ILE A 249 -12.92 1.54 11.17
C ILE A 249 -14.44 1.56 11.37
N PRO A 250 -15.23 1.69 10.29
CA PRO A 250 -16.69 1.72 10.39
C PRO A 250 -17.30 0.41 10.87
N SER A 251 -18.40 0.50 11.59
CA SER A 251 -19.10 -0.65 12.21
C SER A 251 -19.68 -1.66 11.21
N GLU A 252 -19.95 -1.23 9.97
CA GLU A 252 -20.37 -2.13 8.88
C GLU A 252 -19.25 -3.03 8.40
N GLY A 253 -18.03 -2.75 8.84
CA GLY A 253 -16.81 -3.39 8.41
C GLY A 253 -16.22 -2.74 7.16
N THR A 254 -14.97 -3.09 6.89
CA THR A 254 -14.21 -2.57 5.76
C THR A 254 -13.25 -3.62 5.22
N VAL A 255 -12.54 -3.29 4.14
CA VAL A 255 -11.54 -4.16 3.54
C VAL A 255 -10.24 -4.15 4.36
N ILE A 256 -9.65 -5.33 4.52
CA ILE A 256 -8.25 -5.52 4.91
C ILE A 256 -7.47 -5.98 3.69
N TRP A 257 -6.35 -5.34 3.43
CA TRP A 257 -5.47 -5.64 2.30
C TRP A 257 -4.05 -5.93 2.77
N PHE A 258 -3.29 -6.62 1.92
CA PHE A 258 -1.92 -7.04 2.17
C PHE A 258 -1.06 -6.68 0.96
N ASP A 259 0.00 -5.90 1.16
CA ASP A 259 0.91 -5.51 0.10
C ASP A 259 2.14 -6.41 0.05
N MET A 260 2.51 -6.79 -1.16
CA MET A 260 3.40 -7.91 -1.41
C MET A 260 4.61 -7.48 -2.25
N MET A 261 5.82 -7.52 -1.67
CA MET A 261 7.05 -7.34 -2.46
C MET A 261 7.26 -8.51 -3.39
N ALA A 262 7.34 -8.24 -4.68
CA ALA A 262 7.59 -9.23 -5.73
C ALA A 262 8.66 -8.77 -6.71
N ILE A 263 9.31 -9.72 -7.39
CA ILE A 263 10.35 -9.47 -8.39
C ILE A 263 9.76 -9.70 -9.79
N PRO A 264 9.67 -8.65 -10.65
CA PRO A 264 9.20 -8.81 -12.02
C PRO A 264 10.02 -9.85 -12.81
N ALA A 265 9.36 -10.54 -13.75
CA ALA A 265 10.03 -11.55 -14.58
C ALA A 265 11.14 -10.97 -15.48
N ASP A 266 11.04 -9.66 -15.79
CA ASP A 266 12.00 -8.90 -16.60
C ASP A 266 13.04 -8.12 -15.77
N ALA A 267 13.05 -8.27 -14.45
CA ALA A 267 14.03 -7.67 -13.55
C ALA A 267 15.46 -8.03 -13.92
N LYS A 268 16.34 -7.06 -13.86
CA LYS A 268 17.75 -7.21 -14.26
C LYS A 268 18.68 -7.43 -13.08
N ASN A 269 18.34 -6.85 -11.92
CA ASN A 269 19.19 -6.85 -10.73
C ASN A 269 18.63 -7.78 -9.65
N VAL A 270 18.26 -9.01 -10.03
CA VAL A 270 17.55 -10.00 -9.18
C VAL A 270 18.30 -10.31 -7.87
N GLU A 271 19.63 -10.34 -7.90
CA GLU A 271 20.46 -10.55 -6.70
C GLU A 271 20.29 -9.39 -5.71
N ASN A 272 20.30 -8.16 -6.21
CA ASN A 272 20.13 -6.97 -5.38
C ASN A 272 18.71 -6.85 -4.85
N ALA A 273 17.71 -7.27 -5.65
CA ALA A 273 16.33 -7.38 -5.21
C ALA A 273 16.19 -8.33 -4.01
N HIS A 274 16.81 -9.51 -4.05
CA HIS A 274 16.80 -10.43 -2.89
C HIS A 274 17.54 -9.85 -1.68
N LYS A 275 18.66 -9.12 -1.88
CA LYS A 275 19.35 -8.44 -0.76
C LYS A 275 18.43 -7.41 -0.09
N PHE A 276 17.71 -6.60 -0.88
CA PHE A 276 16.79 -5.60 -0.37
C PHE A 276 15.60 -6.24 0.38
N ILE A 277 14.95 -7.24 -0.21
CA ILE A 277 13.86 -7.96 0.46
C ILE A 277 14.36 -8.56 1.77
N ASN A 278 15.54 -9.19 1.79
CA ASN A 278 16.10 -9.75 3.02
C ASN A 278 16.51 -8.67 4.04
N TYR A 279 16.86 -7.47 3.60
CA TYR A 279 17.14 -6.31 4.44
C TYR A 279 15.87 -5.81 5.12
N ILE A 280 14.78 -5.63 4.37
CA ILE A 280 13.46 -5.24 4.89
C ILE A 280 12.93 -6.25 5.92
N LEU A 281 13.23 -7.55 5.76
CA LEU A 281 12.84 -8.59 6.71
C LEU A 281 13.65 -8.61 8.03
N ARG A 282 14.59 -7.68 8.24
CA ARG A 282 15.25 -7.51 9.53
C ARG A 282 14.27 -6.91 10.54
N PRO A 283 14.19 -7.41 11.77
CA PRO A 283 13.23 -6.90 12.75
C PRO A 283 13.32 -5.39 12.98
N GLN A 284 14.54 -4.85 13.11
CA GLN A 284 14.74 -3.42 13.32
C GLN A 284 14.26 -2.60 12.10
N VAL A 285 14.62 -3.00 10.89
CA VAL A 285 14.22 -2.28 9.66
C VAL A 285 12.69 -2.30 9.50
N ALA A 286 12.05 -3.46 9.73
CA ALA A 286 10.59 -3.57 9.66
C ALA A 286 9.90 -2.69 10.71
N ALA A 287 10.43 -2.64 11.94
CA ALA A 287 9.90 -1.80 13.00
C ALA A 287 10.10 -0.31 12.71
N ASP A 288 11.32 0.09 12.25
CA ASP A 288 11.60 1.50 11.91
C ASP A 288 10.66 2.00 10.80
N ILE A 289 10.37 1.15 9.79
CA ILE A 289 9.41 1.51 8.75
C ILE A 289 8.00 1.63 9.34
N THR A 290 7.54 0.65 10.12
CA THR A 290 6.21 0.70 10.76
C THR A 290 6.06 1.95 11.65
N ASN A 291 7.06 2.27 12.46
CA ASN A 291 7.04 3.44 13.35
C ASN A 291 6.98 4.77 12.58
N TYR A 292 7.42 4.79 11.31
CA TYR A 292 7.34 5.95 10.45
C TYR A 292 6.03 6.02 9.65
N VAL A 293 5.62 4.90 9.01
CA VAL A 293 4.45 4.90 8.11
C VAL A 293 3.13 4.46 8.76
N TRP A 294 3.15 4.07 10.02
CA TRP A 294 1.98 3.66 10.81
C TRP A 294 1.17 2.48 10.23
N TYR A 295 1.79 1.65 9.40
CA TYR A 295 1.19 0.40 8.90
C TYR A 295 1.73 -0.82 9.63
N SER A 296 0.88 -1.83 9.79
CA SER A 296 1.28 -3.12 10.35
C SER A 296 2.29 -3.82 9.44
N ASN A 297 3.37 -4.36 10.02
CA ASN A 297 4.28 -5.24 9.30
C ASN A 297 4.03 -6.72 9.67
N PRO A 298 4.38 -7.66 8.77
CA PRO A 298 4.21 -9.10 9.01
C PRO A 298 5.34 -9.73 9.83
N ASN A 299 6.29 -8.96 10.35
CA ASN A 299 7.50 -9.45 10.99
C ASN A 299 7.30 -9.61 12.51
N LYS A 300 6.97 -10.82 12.95
CA LYS A 300 6.73 -11.10 14.37
C LYS A 300 7.88 -10.71 15.29
N ALA A 301 9.13 -10.80 14.80
CA ALA A 301 10.29 -10.43 15.59
C ALA A 301 10.47 -8.91 15.72
N ALA A 302 9.76 -8.12 14.91
CA ALA A 302 9.73 -6.66 14.99
C ALA A 302 8.76 -6.13 16.06
N ASN A 303 7.76 -6.92 16.49
CA ASN A 303 6.68 -6.48 17.38
C ASN A 303 7.17 -5.81 18.69
N GLU A 304 8.28 -6.30 19.27
CA GLU A 304 8.87 -5.72 20.49
C GLU A 304 9.64 -4.41 20.24
N LEU A 305 9.83 -4.05 18.97
CA LEU A 305 10.57 -2.86 18.51
C LEU A 305 9.64 -1.79 17.92
N VAL A 306 8.39 -2.15 17.63
CA VAL A 306 7.35 -1.21 17.23
C VAL A 306 6.90 -0.41 18.44
N ASP A 307 6.66 0.88 18.24
CA ASP A 307 6.20 1.76 19.30
C ASP A 307 4.88 1.28 19.89
N PRO A 308 4.74 1.27 21.24
CA PRO A 308 3.56 0.69 21.89
C PRO A 308 2.23 1.33 21.44
N GLU A 309 2.22 2.64 21.15
CA GLU A 309 1.02 3.34 20.68
C GLU A 309 0.55 2.85 19.29
N ILE A 310 1.48 2.36 18.46
CA ILE A 310 1.19 1.77 17.16
C ILE A 310 0.79 0.30 17.31
N PHE A 311 1.57 -0.47 18.09
CA PHE A 311 1.36 -1.91 18.22
C PHE A 311 0.08 -2.27 18.99
N GLU A 312 -0.32 -1.42 19.95
CA GLU A 312 -1.50 -1.64 20.78
C GLU A 312 -2.80 -1.07 20.18
N ASP A 313 -2.72 -0.29 19.10
CA ASP A 313 -3.90 0.26 18.42
C ASP A 313 -4.56 -0.79 17.50
N PRO A 314 -5.82 -1.22 17.77
CA PRO A 314 -6.51 -2.21 16.95
C PRO A 314 -6.91 -1.69 15.55
N ALA A 315 -6.80 -0.41 15.29
CA ALA A 315 -6.99 0.16 13.95
C ALA A 315 -5.74 -0.03 13.07
N ILE A 316 -4.57 -0.26 13.69
CA ILE A 316 -3.30 -0.57 13.02
C ILE A 316 -3.01 -2.07 13.08
N TYR A 317 -2.94 -2.64 14.30
CA TYR A 317 -2.78 -4.08 14.52
C TYR A 317 -4.12 -4.70 14.98
N PRO A 318 -4.98 -5.12 14.02
CA PRO A 318 -6.35 -5.53 14.34
C PRO A 318 -6.42 -6.73 15.29
N ASP A 319 -7.11 -6.56 16.40
CA ASP A 319 -7.45 -7.64 17.32
C ASP A 319 -8.55 -8.57 16.75
N GLU A 320 -8.92 -9.63 17.47
CA GLU A 320 -9.93 -10.59 17.02
C GLU A 320 -11.31 -9.92 16.79
N ALA A 321 -11.67 -8.94 17.60
CA ALA A 321 -12.94 -8.22 17.48
C ALA A 321 -12.96 -7.37 16.20
N THR A 322 -11.91 -6.60 15.95
CA THR A 322 -11.72 -5.80 14.74
C THR A 322 -11.67 -6.69 13.50
N LEU A 323 -10.86 -7.78 13.52
CA LEU A 323 -10.77 -8.73 12.41
C LEU A 323 -12.13 -9.35 12.04
N SER A 324 -13.04 -9.52 13.00
CA SER A 324 -14.38 -10.08 12.73
C SER A 324 -15.27 -9.15 11.89
N MET A 325 -14.96 -7.86 11.83
CA MET A 325 -15.68 -6.86 11.03
C MET A 325 -15.08 -6.70 9.62
N LEU A 326 -13.83 -7.09 9.44
CA LEU A 326 -13.11 -6.89 8.18
C LEU A 326 -13.47 -7.97 7.15
N PHE A 327 -13.42 -7.61 5.89
CA PHE A 327 -13.46 -8.55 4.77
C PHE A 327 -12.16 -8.46 3.96
N ALA A 328 -11.68 -9.61 3.48
CA ALA A 328 -10.42 -9.65 2.75
C ALA A 328 -10.57 -9.07 1.35
N ASP A 329 -9.58 -8.30 0.91
CA ASP A 329 -9.39 -8.02 -0.50
C ASP A 329 -9.11 -9.36 -1.24
N THR A 330 -9.77 -9.59 -2.36
CA THR A 330 -9.65 -10.83 -3.14
C THR A 330 -9.43 -10.53 -4.61
N ALA A 331 -8.75 -11.47 -5.30
CA ALA A 331 -8.50 -11.30 -6.73
C ALA A 331 -9.80 -11.14 -7.54
N ASP A 332 -9.86 -10.07 -8.28
CA ASP A 332 -10.99 -9.78 -9.15
C ASP A 332 -11.00 -10.68 -10.39
N SER A 333 -12.19 -11.16 -10.76
CA SER A 333 -12.40 -11.65 -12.11
C SER A 333 -12.33 -10.48 -13.10
N PRO A 334 -12.01 -10.73 -14.38
CA PRO A 334 -12.02 -9.68 -15.40
C PRO A 334 -13.37 -8.95 -15.50
N LYS A 335 -14.47 -9.64 -15.19
CA LYS A 335 -15.81 -9.05 -15.19
C LYS A 335 -16.02 -8.10 -14.03
N LYS A 336 -15.62 -8.52 -12.82
CA LYS A 336 -15.71 -7.67 -11.61
C LYS A 336 -14.85 -6.41 -11.76
N ALA A 337 -13.58 -6.54 -12.17
CA ALA A 337 -12.69 -5.40 -12.42
C ALA A 337 -13.28 -4.41 -13.45
N GLN A 338 -13.88 -4.92 -14.54
CA GLN A 338 -14.54 -4.09 -15.53
C GLN A 338 -15.76 -3.36 -14.94
N LEU A 339 -16.57 -4.03 -14.11
CA LEU A 339 -17.73 -3.42 -13.47
C LEU A 339 -17.28 -2.33 -12.49
N SER A 340 -16.31 -2.61 -11.62
CA SER A 340 -15.78 -1.63 -10.66
C SER A 340 -15.28 -0.39 -11.37
N THR A 341 -14.40 -0.53 -12.35
CA THR A 341 -13.89 0.60 -13.15
C THR A 341 -15.01 1.37 -13.86
N LYS A 342 -15.98 0.66 -14.48
CA LYS A 342 -17.09 1.27 -15.18
C LYS A 342 -17.98 2.12 -14.28
N TYR A 343 -18.32 1.59 -13.11
CA TYR A 343 -19.26 2.26 -12.20
C TYR A 343 -18.57 3.35 -11.38
N PHE A 344 -17.33 3.16 -11.01
CA PHE A 344 -16.52 4.21 -10.38
C PHE A 344 -16.32 5.41 -11.32
N ASN A 345 -16.00 5.20 -12.60
CA ASN A 345 -15.89 6.28 -13.58
C ASN A 345 -17.22 7.04 -13.77
N LYS A 346 -18.36 6.36 -13.70
CA LYS A 346 -19.67 7.04 -13.70
C LYS A 346 -19.89 7.88 -12.44
N PHE A 347 -19.43 7.40 -11.28
CA PHE A 347 -19.48 8.15 -10.04
C PHE A 347 -18.64 9.42 -10.13
N LYS A 348 -17.39 9.32 -10.60
CA LYS A 348 -16.49 10.49 -10.74
C LYS A 348 -17.02 11.54 -11.71
N SER A 349 -17.72 11.13 -12.77
CA SER A 349 -18.08 11.99 -13.92
C SER A 349 -19.34 12.81 -13.71
N ASN A 350 -20.14 12.55 -12.71
CA ASN A 350 -21.39 13.23 -12.42
C ASN A 350 -21.24 14.11 -11.19
#